data_b807eae8d2106a1f78e21723e4bf384f
#
_entry.id   b807eae8d2106a1f78e21723e4bf384f
#
_cell.length_a   1.000
_cell.length_b   1.000
_cell.length_c   1.000
_cell.angle_alpha   90.00
_cell.angle_beta   90.00
_cell.angle_gamma   90.00
#
_symmetry.space_group_name_H-M   'P 1'
#
loop_
_entity.id
_entity.type
_entity.pdbx_description
1 polymer ?
#
loop_
_entity_poly.entity_id
_entity_poly.type
_entity_poly.pdbx_seq_one_letter_code
_entity_poly.pdbx_strand_id
1 'polypeptide(L)'
;MENKDRAIRILKMYESLRKGREIHKVPFCTEHGISGRTFDRDIEKIRLFLSEEYSGEDVQYHFDRGSYQIPSSGEGGTLSLLELQIIAKILKSDQVLEKGEFEGLMRSLQSVAEKGEREEARKFVLNEMGQYEEKTGMKAFMKLLGDLLKCITDQNIIRLKLKEGCEKRSQVKFFPVAVEYHFSGFYLLGYRPEEEQELVAFELDEIDSFQMTLQKYGKEILARYSYQEGKELLKNLEEQRRKD
;
A
#
# COMPACT_ATOMS: atom_id res chain seq x y z
N MET A 1 8.27 41.55 0.25
CA MET A 1 7.04 41.44 1.03
C MET A 1 5.96 40.71 0.26
N GLU A 2 5.69 41.06 -0.98
CA GLU A 2 4.61 40.48 -1.81
C GLU A 2 4.64 38.92 -2.00
N ASN A 3 5.82 38.36 -2.10
CA ASN A 3 5.97 36.91 -2.33
C ASN A 3 5.69 36.06 -1.03
N LYS A 4 5.96 36.61 0.14
CA LYS A 4 5.69 35.96 1.42
C LYS A 4 4.19 35.90 1.72
N ASP A 5 3.49 37.01 1.44
CA ASP A 5 2.05 37.13 1.64
C ASP A 5 1.29 36.21 0.69
N ARG A 6 1.81 36.03 -0.53
CA ARG A 6 1.24 35.09 -1.53
C ARG A 6 1.37 33.65 -1.08
N ALA A 7 2.53 33.21 -0.63
CA ALA A 7 2.75 31.83 -0.16
C ALA A 7 1.83 31.49 1.02
N ILE A 8 1.73 32.38 1.99
CA ILE A 8 0.87 32.22 3.16
C ILE A 8 -0.62 32.09 2.74
N ARG A 9 -1.05 32.91 1.77
CA ARG A 9 -2.43 32.86 1.25
C ARG A 9 -2.72 31.51 0.57
N ILE A 10 -1.82 31.02 -0.29
CA ILE A 10 -1.98 29.73 -0.97
C ILE A 10 -2.02 28.59 0.05
N LEU A 11 -1.15 28.59 1.05
CA LEU A 11 -1.14 27.60 2.12
C LEU A 11 -2.44 27.62 2.94
N LYS A 12 -2.97 28.79 3.31
CA LYS A 12 -4.26 28.92 3.99
C LYS A 12 -5.42 28.41 3.15
N MET A 13 -5.41 28.71 1.84
CA MET A 13 -6.39 28.23 0.89
C MET A 13 -6.35 26.70 0.80
N TYR A 14 -5.16 26.13 0.62
CA TYR A 14 -4.93 24.69 0.58
C TYR A 14 -5.39 24.00 1.88
N GLU A 15 -5.02 24.53 3.04
CA GLU A 15 -5.43 24.00 4.34
C GLU A 15 -6.95 24.02 4.52
N SER A 16 -7.62 25.08 4.08
CA SER A 16 -9.08 25.19 4.14
C SER A 16 -9.75 24.16 3.23
N LEU A 17 -9.27 24.01 1.99
CA LEU A 17 -9.78 23.04 1.03
C LEU A 17 -9.56 21.60 1.54
N ARG A 18 -8.39 21.29 2.09
CA ARG A 18 -8.06 19.98 2.64
C ARG A 18 -8.88 19.60 3.87
N LYS A 19 -9.34 20.59 4.65
CA LYS A 19 -10.29 20.39 5.75
C LYS A 19 -11.73 20.21 5.27
N GLY A 20 -11.96 20.06 3.97
CA GLY A 20 -13.29 19.89 3.36
C GLY A 20 -14.14 21.18 3.36
N ARG A 21 -13.53 22.34 3.60
CA ARG A 21 -14.25 23.63 3.59
C ARG A 21 -14.43 24.11 2.16
N GLU A 22 -15.62 24.62 1.87
CA GLU A 22 -15.92 25.28 0.61
C GLU A 22 -15.31 26.70 0.58
N ILE A 23 -14.69 27.06 -0.55
CA ILE A 23 -14.18 28.40 -0.77
C ILE A 23 -14.97 29.06 -1.90
N HIS A 24 -15.63 30.16 -1.59
CA HIS A 24 -16.33 30.98 -2.57
C HIS A 24 -15.41 32.08 -3.09
N LYS A 25 -15.25 32.17 -4.40
CA LYS A 25 -14.28 33.06 -5.07
C LYS A 25 -14.47 34.52 -4.67
N VAL A 26 -15.69 35.05 -4.74
CA VAL A 26 -15.96 36.47 -4.48
C VAL A 26 -15.69 36.86 -3.00
N PRO A 27 -16.24 36.16 -2.00
CA PRO A 27 -15.92 36.42 -0.61
C PRO A 27 -14.41 36.34 -0.30
N PHE A 28 -13.76 35.31 -0.80
CA PHE A 28 -12.32 35.12 -0.59
C PHE A 28 -11.48 36.25 -1.20
N CYS A 29 -11.82 36.67 -2.42
CA CYS A 29 -11.13 37.80 -3.08
C CYS A 29 -11.28 39.11 -2.26
N THR A 30 -12.47 39.35 -1.72
CA THR A 30 -12.74 40.52 -0.91
C THR A 30 -11.95 40.51 0.39
N GLU A 31 -12.00 39.38 1.10
CA GLU A 31 -11.28 39.20 2.37
C GLU A 31 -9.77 39.38 2.26
N HIS A 32 -9.21 38.86 1.15
CA HIS A 32 -7.75 38.88 0.94
C HIS A 32 -7.26 40.01 0.03
N GLY A 33 -8.14 40.91 -0.43
CA GLY A 33 -7.79 42.05 -1.28
C GLY A 33 -7.14 41.65 -2.60
N ILE A 34 -7.57 40.55 -3.22
CA ILE A 34 -7.02 40.02 -4.47
C ILE A 34 -8.02 40.05 -5.61
N SER A 35 -7.52 40.06 -6.84
CA SER A 35 -8.36 39.94 -8.03
C SER A 35 -8.80 38.50 -8.25
N GLY A 36 -9.95 38.29 -8.95
CA GLY A 36 -10.40 36.97 -9.37
C GLY A 36 -9.38 36.22 -10.21
N ARG A 37 -8.57 36.91 -11.03
CA ARG A 37 -7.48 36.31 -11.82
C ARG A 37 -6.35 35.81 -10.92
N THR A 38 -6.08 36.49 -9.80
CA THR A 38 -5.08 36.05 -8.81
C THR A 38 -5.58 34.80 -8.09
N PHE A 39 -6.86 34.78 -7.72
CA PHE A 39 -7.50 33.61 -7.13
C PHE A 39 -7.39 32.36 -8.05
N ASP A 40 -7.75 32.51 -9.33
CA ASP A 40 -7.67 31.38 -10.27
C ASP A 40 -6.26 30.82 -10.40
N ARG A 41 -5.24 31.72 -10.47
CA ARG A 41 -3.83 31.30 -10.49
C ARG A 41 -3.39 30.59 -9.21
N ASP A 42 -3.93 30.95 -8.08
CA ASP A 42 -3.61 30.31 -6.81
C ASP A 42 -4.28 28.91 -6.74
N ILE A 43 -5.51 28.75 -7.23
CA ILE A 43 -6.18 27.44 -7.39
C ILE A 43 -5.38 26.53 -8.34
N GLU A 44 -4.94 27.05 -9.50
CA GLU A 44 -4.14 26.26 -10.45
C GLU A 44 -2.82 25.76 -9.83
N LYS A 45 -2.21 26.52 -8.95
CA LYS A 45 -1.02 26.07 -8.24
C LYS A 45 -1.30 24.97 -7.22
N ILE A 46 -2.46 25.03 -6.56
CA ILE A 46 -2.88 23.97 -5.66
C ILE A 46 -3.17 22.69 -6.45
N ARG A 47 -3.83 22.79 -7.63
CA ARG A 47 -4.05 21.65 -8.51
C ARG A 47 -2.75 21.02 -8.99
N LEU A 48 -1.79 21.84 -9.41
CA LEU A 48 -0.48 21.37 -9.85
C LEU A 48 0.23 20.61 -8.70
N PHE A 49 0.23 21.19 -7.50
CA PHE A 49 0.81 20.55 -6.32
C PHE A 49 0.16 19.19 -6.04
N LEU A 50 -1.18 19.11 -6.04
CA LEU A 50 -1.91 17.86 -5.83
C LEU A 50 -1.61 16.81 -6.89
N SER A 51 -1.44 17.22 -8.14
CA SER A 51 -1.07 16.30 -9.24
C SER A 51 0.35 15.75 -9.11
N GLU A 52 1.30 16.55 -8.59
CA GLU A 52 2.68 16.15 -8.35
C GLU A 52 2.80 15.18 -7.15
N GLU A 53 1.93 15.30 -6.16
CA GLU A 53 1.89 14.40 -4.99
C GLU A 53 1.24 13.04 -5.29
N TYR A 54 0.73 12.79 -6.50
CA TYR A 54 0.03 11.56 -6.89
C TYR A 54 -1.11 11.16 -5.93
N SER A 55 -1.70 12.14 -5.25
CA SER A 55 -2.73 11.89 -4.23
C SER A 55 -4.08 11.46 -4.81
N GLY A 56 -4.29 11.63 -6.12
CA GLY A 56 -5.59 11.46 -6.77
C GLY A 56 -6.61 12.53 -6.42
N GLU A 57 -6.24 13.50 -5.57
CA GLU A 57 -7.08 14.63 -5.19
C GLU A 57 -7.00 15.75 -6.23
N ASP A 58 -8.11 16.47 -6.45
CA ASP A 58 -8.14 17.67 -7.29
C ASP A 58 -9.13 18.69 -6.72
N VAL A 59 -8.89 19.98 -7.01
CA VAL A 59 -9.82 21.05 -6.63
C VAL A 59 -10.98 21.08 -7.62
N GLN A 60 -12.17 20.68 -7.18
CA GLN A 60 -13.38 20.71 -7.98
C GLN A 60 -14.15 22.03 -7.78
N TYR A 61 -14.85 22.46 -8.83
CA TYR A 61 -15.76 23.59 -8.79
C TYR A 61 -17.21 23.08 -8.83
N HIS A 62 -17.99 23.42 -7.81
CA HIS A 62 -19.40 23.10 -7.72
C HIS A 62 -20.24 24.25 -8.29
N PHE A 63 -20.80 24.05 -9.48
CA PHE A 63 -21.59 25.07 -10.18
C PHE A 63 -22.88 25.44 -9.44
N ASP A 64 -23.50 24.50 -8.73
CA ASP A 64 -24.72 24.68 -7.95
C ASP A 64 -24.52 25.59 -6.74
N ARG A 65 -23.32 25.59 -6.15
CA ARG A 65 -22.96 26.36 -4.95
C ARG A 65 -22.05 27.53 -5.24
N GLY A 66 -21.44 27.59 -6.42
CA GLY A 66 -20.45 28.59 -6.79
C GLY A 66 -19.17 28.52 -5.94
N SER A 67 -18.79 27.32 -5.50
CA SER A 67 -17.70 27.09 -4.56
C SER A 67 -16.62 26.14 -5.12
N TYR A 68 -15.41 26.33 -4.64
CA TYR A 68 -14.29 25.41 -4.85
C TYR A 68 -14.13 24.52 -3.60
N GLN A 69 -13.95 23.26 -3.83
CA GLN A 69 -13.67 22.29 -2.77
C GLN A 69 -12.64 21.28 -3.32
N ILE A 70 -11.67 20.88 -2.53
CA ILE A 70 -11.11 19.55 -2.75
C ILE A 70 -12.24 18.66 -2.27
N PRO A 71 -12.87 17.84 -3.17
CA PRO A 71 -13.72 16.81 -2.66
C PRO A 71 -12.87 16.19 -1.57
N SER A 72 -13.28 16.35 -0.33
CA SER A 72 -12.70 15.48 0.64
C SER A 72 -12.86 14.13 -0.03
N SER A 73 -11.76 13.50 -0.39
CA SER A 73 -11.68 12.04 -0.46
C SER A 73 -12.17 11.58 0.89
N GLY A 74 -13.21 12.07 1.01
CA GLY A 74 -13.78 12.06 2.02
C GLY A 74 -14.79 11.79 2.51
N GLU A 75 -14.47 11.76 3.06
CA GLU A 75 -14.27 10.56 3.74
C GLU A 75 -13.26 9.76 2.92
N GLY A 76 -11.97 9.97 3.09
CA GLY A 76 -10.88 9.09 2.64
C GLY A 76 -11.27 7.73 3.14
N GLY A 77 -11.64 6.85 2.22
CA GLY A 77 -12.37 5.63 2.37
C GLY A 77 -12.68 5.29 3.82
N THR A 78 -13.79 5.77 4.35
CA THR A 78 -14.22 5.28 5.65
C THR A 78 -14.67 3.84 5.45
N LEU A 79 -14.17 2.95 6.27
CA LEU A 79 -14.65 1.58 6.30
C LEU A 79 -15.91 1.52 7.17
N SER A 80 -16.98 0.97 6.63
CA SER A 80 -18.11 0.53 7.44
C SER A 80 -17.67 -0.57 8.41
N LEU A 81 -18.40 -0.75 9.48
CA LEU A 81 -18.13 -1.83 10.43
C LEU A 81 -18.11 -3.21 9.74
N LEU A 82 -18.99 -3.42 8.77
CA LEU A 82 -19.05 -4.68 8.01
C LEU A 82 -17.79 -4.92 7.18
N GLU A 83 -17.31 -3.90 6.44
CA GLU A 83 -16.07 -4.00 5.66
C GLU A 83 -14.87 -4.26 6.55
N LEU A 84 -14.76 -3.56 7.68
CA LEU A 84 -13.72 -3.79 8.67
C LEU A 84 -13.78 -5.22 9.22
N GLN A 85 -14.97 -5.74 9.51
CA GLN A 85 -15.15 -7.11 9.98
C GLN A 85 -14.70 -8.15 8.94
N ILE A 86 -15.04 -7.95 7.66
CA ILE A 86 -14.64 -8.86 6.57
C ILE A 86 -13.11 -8.88 6.45
N ILE A 87 -12.47 -7.70 6.37
CA ILE A 87 -11.01 -7.59 6.26
C ILE A 87 -10.32 -8.25 7.46
N ALA A 88 -10.78 -7.95 8.68
CA ALA A 88 -10.21 -8.51 9.89
C ALA A 88 -10.30 -10.04 9.94
N LYS A 89 -11.43 -10.63 9.53
CA LYS A 89 -11.62 -12.08 9.49
C LYS A 89 -10.69 -12.75 8.50
N ILE A 90 -10.51 -12.16 7.31
CA ILE A 90 -9.56 -12.66 6.30
C ILE A 90 -8.13 -12.61 6.85
N LEU A 91 -7.70 -11.47 7.40
CA LEU A 91 -6.35 -11.31 7.95
C LEU A 91 -6.08 -12.27 9.13
N LYS A 92 -7.09 -12.53 9.95
CA LYS A 92 -6.97 -13.42 11.09
C LYS A 92 -6.91 -14.90 10.69
N SER A 93 -7.63 -15.30 9.63
CA SER A 93 -7.72 -16.71 9.22
C SER A 93 -6.36 -17.27 8.79
N ASP A 94 -5.55 -16.48 8.16
CA ASP A 94 -4.30 -16.93 7.55
C ASP A 94 -3.09 -16.86 8.49
N GLN A 95 -3.18 -16.07 9.57
CA GLN A 95 -2.16 -15.96 10.63
C GLN A 95 -0.75 -15.67 10.09
N VAL A 96 -0.66 -14.89 8.98
CA VAL A 96 0.62 -14.57 8.32
C VAL A 96 1.39 -13.41 8.97
N LEU A 97 0.78 -12.71 9.91
CA LEU A 97 1.37 -11.55 10.59
C LEU A 97 1.85 -11.93 11.99
N GLU A 98 2.94 -11.32 12.46
CA GLU A 98 3.24 -11.30 13.88
C GLU A 98 2.10 -10.61 14.66
N LYS A 99 1.92 -10.95 15.92
CA LYS A 99 0.88 -10.35 16.75
C LYS A 99 0.93 -8.83 16.77
N GLY A 100 2.13 -8.26 16.91
CA GLY A 100 2.32 -6.80 16.89
C GLY A 100 1.99 -6.15 15.56
N GLU A 101 2.29 -6.80 14.43
CA GLU A 101 1.95 -6.35 13.09
C GLU A 101 0.44 -6.39 12.84
N PHE A 102 -0.21 -7.50 13.24
CA PHE A 102 -1.67 -7.64 13.18
C PHE A 102 -2.37 -6.55 14.00
N GLU A 103 -1.94 -6.34 15.24
CA GLU A 103 -2.49 -5.29 16.11
C GLU A 103 -2.30 -3.89 15.51
N GLY A 104 -1.13 -3.60 14.95
CA GLY A 104 -0.84 -2.33 14.28
C GLY A 104 -1.77 -2.09 13.08
N LEU A 105 -1.95 -3.11 12.24
CA LEU A 105 -2.83 -3.05 11.07
C LEU A 105 -4.30 -2.88 11.48
N MET A 106 -4.76 -3.62 12.50
CA MET A 106 -6.12 -3.51 13.03
C MET A 106 -6.42 -2.12 13.59
N ARG A 107 -5.46 -1.48 14.28
CA ARG A 107 -5.60 -0.08 14.74
C ARG A 107 -5.67 0.90 13.58
N SER A 108 -4.89 0.68 12.53
CA SER A 108 -4.93 1.50 11.31
C SER A 108 -6.30 1.39 10.61
N LEU A 109 -6.84 0.18 10.45
CA LEU A 109 -8.17 -0.04 9.89
C LEU A 109 -9.26 0.61 10.75
N GLN A 110 -9.18 0.50 12.09
CA GLN A 110 -10.10 1.18 13.00
C GLN A 110 -10.07 2.69 12.83
N SER A 111 -8.90 3.30 12.56
CA SER A 111 -8.77 4.76 12.44
C SER A 111 -9.56 5.34 11.28
N VAL A 112 -9.81 4.53 10.24
CA VAL A 112 -10.60 4.90 9.05
C VAL A 112 -12.06 4.41 9.13
N ALA A 113 -12.53 3.92 10.27
CA ALA A 113 -13.92 3.54 10.47
C ALA A 113 -14.87 4.75 10.39
N GLU A 114 -16.06 4.53 9.86
CA GLU A 114 -17.13 5.54 9.77
C GLU A 114 -17.41 6.19 11.11
N LYS A 115 -17.65 7.50 11.10
CA LYS A 115 -17.85 8.29 12.34
C LYS A 115 -18.93 7.74 13.24
N GLY A 116 -20.02 7.25 12.65
CA GLY A 116 -21.17 6.69 13.38
C GLY A 116 -20.90 5.32 14.00
N GLU A 117 -19.92 4.58 13.51
CA GLU A 117 -19.64 3.18 13.90
C GLU A 117 -18.30 2.99 14.68
N ARG A 118 -17.63 4.10 15.03
CA ARG A 118 -16.30 4.06 15.65
C ARG A 118 -16.22 3.30 16.96
N GLU A 119 -17.24 3.39 17.79
CA GLU A 119 -17.24 2.71 19.08
C GLU A 119 -17.44 1.19 18.93
N GLU A 120 -18.32 0.79 17.99
CA GLU A 120 -18.54 -0.61 17.64
C GLU A 120 -17.28 -1.19 16.98
N ALA A 121 -16.66 -0.46 16.06
CA ALA A 121 -15.40 -0.81 15.40
C ALA A 121 -14.29 -1.01 16.45
N ARG A 122 -14.20 -0.12 17.44
CA ARG A 122 -13.21 -0.23 18.51
C ARG A 122 -13.41 -1.50 19.34
N LYS A 123 -14.64 -1.79 19.76
CA LYS A 123 -14.95 -3.01 20.54
C LYS A 123 -14.62 -4.27 19.74
N PHE A 124 -14.99 -4.27 18.46
CA PHE A 124 -14.70 -5.38 17.56
C PHE A 124 -13.19 -5.60 17.41
N VAL A 125 -12.42 -4.55 17.09
CA VAL A 125 -10.97 -4.61 16.91
C VAL A 125 -10.28 -5.13 18.17
N LEU A 126 -10.64 -4.63 19.35
CA LEU A 126 -10.08 -5.10 20.63
C LEU A 126 -10.34 -6.59 20.86
N ASN A 127 -11.54 -7.07 20.52
CA ASN A 127 -11.88 -8.48 20.63
C ASN A 127 -11.04 -9.35 19.67
N GLU A 128 -10.91 -8.95 18.39
CA GLU A 128 -10.12 -9.70 17.42
C GLU A 128 -8.63 -9.72 17.78
N MET A 129 -8.07 -8.59 18.25
CA MET A 129 -6.69 -8.52 18.72
C MET A 129 -6.43 -9.45 19.92
N GLY A 130 -7.38 -9.53 20.86
CA GLY A 130 -7.27 -10.43 22.03
C GLY A 130 -7.33 -11.92 21.68
N GLN A 131 -7.95 -12.27 20.54
CA GLN A 131 -8.09 -13.65 20.07
C GLN A 131 -7.09 -14.03 18.98
N TYR A 132 -6.21 -13.13 18.57
CA TYR A 132 -5.23 -13.42 17.54
C TYR A 132 -4.08 -14.25 18.10
N GLU A 133 -3.84 -15.38 17.44
CA GLU A 133 -2.70 -16.25 17.70
C GLU A 133 -1.82 -16.27 16.46
N GLU A 134 -0.54 -15.96 16.61
CA GLU A 134 0.44 -15.99 15.53
C GLU A 134 0.98 -17.40 15.30
N LYS A 135 1.33 -17.75 14.07
CA LYS A 135 2.07 -18.98 13.78
C LYS A 135 3.47 -18.90 14.39
N THR A 136 3.89 -19.95 15.06
CA THR A 136 5.23 -20.03 15.66
C THR A 136 6.32 -19.84 14.61
N GLY A 137 7.26 -18.92 14.83
CA GLY A 137 8.42 -18.71 13.96
C GLY A 137 8.25 -17.64 12.89
N MET A 138 7.11 -16.98 12.80
CA MET A 138 6.95 -15.76 11.98
C MET A 138 7.78 -14.64 12.59
N LYS A 139 8.54 -13.92 11.77
CA LYS A 139 9.35 -12.79 12.20
C LYS A 139 9.19 -11.64 11.21
N ALA A 140 8.72 -10.49 11.70
CA ALA A 140 8.70 -9.22 10.97
C ALA A 140 8.27 -9.36 9.50
N PHE A 141 7.12 -10.01 9.29
CA PHE A 141 6.60 -10.34 7.95
C PHE A 141 6.42 -9.09 7.08
N MET A 142 5.83 -8.03 7.62
CA MET A 142 5.62 -6.79 6.88
C MET A 142 6.94 -6.15 6.43
N LYS A 143 7.98 -6.24 7.27
CA LYS A 143 9.31 -5.76 6.90
C LYS A 143 9.91 -6.61 5.78
N LEU A 144 9.88 -7.93 5.90
CA LEU A 144 10.36 -8.85 4.86
C LEU A 144 9.66 -8.58 3.53
N LEU A 145 8.34 -8.50 3.54
CA LEU A 145 7.53 -8.20 2.36
C LEU A 145 7.89 -6.84 1.75
N GLY A 146 7.98 -5.79 2.58
CA GLY A 146 8.34 -4.44 2.13
C GLY A 146 9.72 -4.38 1.48
N ASP A 147 10.72 -5.04 2.09
CA ASP A 147 12.08 -5.11 1.55
C ASP A 147 12.13 -5.88 0.22
N LEU A 148 11.37 -6.98 0.08
CA LEU A 148 11.27 -7.75 -1.17
C LEU A 148 10.57 -6.95 -2.29
N LEU A 149 9.45 -6.28 -1.98
CA LEU A 149 8.76 -5.42 -2.94
C LEU A 149 9.65 -4.29 -3.44
N LYS A 150 10.48 -3.73 -2.55
CA LYS A 150 11.49 -2.74 -2.94
C LYS A 150 12.54 -3.34 -3.88
N CYS A 151 13.04 -4.55 -3.59
CA CYS A 151 13.98 -5.24 -4.48
C CYS A 151 13.40 -5.46 -5.89
N ILE A 152 12.12 -5.80 -6.00
CA ILE A 152 11.42 -5.96 -7.28
C ILE A 152 11.33 -4.62 -8.01
N THR A 153 10.87 -3.57 -7.33
CA THR A 153 10.75 -2.22 -7.89
C THR A 153 12.10 -1.70 -8.40
N ASP A 154 13.15 -1.88 -7.62
CA ASP A 154 14.51 -1.44 -7.93
C ASP A 154 15.25 -2.40 -8.87
N GLN A 155 14.65 -3.55 -9.21
CA GLN A 155 15.21 -4.63 -10.04
C GLN A 155 16.53 -5.19 -9.47
N ASN A 156 16.65 -5.25 -8.16
CA ASN A 156 17.84 -5.75 -7.49
C ASN A 156 17.88 -7.28 -7.52
N ILE A 157 19.07 -7.82 -7.83
CA ILE A 157 19.35 -9.23 -7.64
C ILE A 157 19.50 -9.49 -6.15
N ILE A 158 18.89 -10.55 -5.66
CA ILE A 158 18.97 -10.95 -4.25
C ILE A 158 19.68 -12.30 -4.10
N ARG A 159 20.22 -12.55 -2.91
CA ARG A 159 20.66 -13.87 -2.47
C ARG A 159 19.72 -14.33 -1.39
N LEU A 160 18.97 -15.38 -1.68
CA LEU A 160 18.08 -16.03 -0.73
C LEU A 160 18.81 -17.08 0.07
N LYS A 161 18.60 -17.10 1.37
CA LYS A 161 18.95 -18.22 2.25
C LYS A 161 17.64 -18.89 2.65
N LEU A 162 17.49 -20.14 2.28
CA LEU A 162 16.32 -20.94 2.59
C LEU A 162 16.53 -21.71 3.90
N LYS A 163 15.44 -22.01 4.59
CA LYS A 163 15.44 -22.85 5.79
C LYS A 163 15.94 -24.25 5.47
N GLU A 164 16.50 -24.93 6.47
CA GLU A 164 16.99 -26.31 6.31
C GLU A 164 15.85 -27.24 5.85
N GLY A 165 16.12 -28.04 4.83
CA GLY A 165 15.17 -29.00 4.27
C GLY A 165 14.37 -28.51 3.05
N CYS A 166 14.35 -27.18 2.77
CA CYS A 166 13.57 -26.64 1.64
C CYS A 166 14.27 -26.83 0.28
N GLU A 167 15.59 -26.78 0.24
CA GLU A 167 16.39 -27.07 -0.97
C GLU A 167 17.78 -27.63 -0.64
N LYS A 168 18.42 -28.30 -1.63
CA LYS A 168 19.77 -28.84 -1.51
C LYS A 168 20.85 -27.74 -1.40
N ARG A 169 20.58 -26.53 -1.86
CA ARG A 169 21.48 -25.35 -1.79
C ARG A 169 21.03 -24.40 -0.72
N SER A 170 21.87 -24.09 0.24
CA SER A 170 21.56 -23.16 1.32
C SER A 170 21.48 -21.69 0.89
N GLN A 171 21.99 -21.33 -0.28
CA GLN A 171 21.93 -19.98 -0.84
C GLN A 171 21.63 -20.03 -2.34
N VAL A 172 20.65 -19.23 -2.76
CA VAL A 172 20.20 -19.12 -4.15
C VAL A 172 20.30 -17.66 -4.60
N LYS A 173 20.97 -17.42 -5.74
CA LYS A 173 20.92 -16.13 -6.42
C LYS A 173 19.58 -16.06 -7.16
N PHE A 174 18.87 -14.92 -7.07
CA PHE A 174 17.48 -14.85 -7.52
C PHE A 174 17.15 -13.47 -8.08
N PHE A 175 16.35 -13.44 -9.14
CA PHE A 175 15.78 -12.27 -9.78
C PHE A 175 14.30 -12.18 -9.39
N PRO A 176 13.92 -11.47 -8.32
CA PRO A 176 12.55 -11.41 -7.87
C PRO A 176 11.70 -10.57 -8.83
N VAL A 177 10.54 -11.04 -9.26
CA VAL A 177 9.66 -10.33 -10.20
C VAL A 177 8.27 -10.04 -9.65
N ALA A 178 7.78 -10.86 -8.71
CA ALA A 178 6.48 -10.65 -8.07
C ALA A 178 6.44 -11.26 -6.67
N VAL A 179 5.53 -10.77 -5.86
CA VAL A 179 5.05 -11.45 -4.65
C VAL A 179 3.56 -11.67 -4.83
N GLU A 180 3.12 -12.91 -4.69
CA GLU A 180 1.73 -13.31 -4.85
C GLU A 180 1.21 -13.97 -3.57
N TYR A 181 -0.07 -13.74 -3.27
CA TYR A 181 -0.77 -14.45 -2.21
C TYR A 181 -1.58 -15.60 -2.78
N HIS A 182 -1.37 -16.80 -2.27
CA HIS A 182 -2.05 -18.00 -2.73
C HIS A 182 -2.16 -19.03 -1.61
N PHE A 183 -3.34 -19.62 -1.40
CA PHE A 183 -3.58 -20.67 -0.42
C PHE A 183 -2.95 -20.42 0.96
N SER A 184 -3.36 -19.36 1.64
CA SER A 184 -2.92 -19.03 3.00
C SER A 184 -1.42 -18.73 3.14
N GLY A 185 -0.71 -18.45 2.03
CA GLY A 185 0.71 -18.11 2.04
C GLY A 185 1.09 -17.05 1.01
N PHE A 186 2.17 -16.36 1.28
CA PHE A 186 2.80 -15.45 0.32
C PHE A 186 3.97 -16.14 -0.36
N TYR A 187 4.10 -15.95 -1.66
CA TYR A 187 5.11 -16.55 -2.50
C TYR A 187 5.93 -15.48 -3.20
N LEU A 188 7.24 -15.59 -3.13
CA LEU A 188 8.17 -14.82 -3.93
C LEU A 188 8.40 -15.54 -5.26
N LEU A 189 8.04 -14.90 -6.37
CA LEU A 189 8.22 -15.44 -7.71
C LEU A 189 9.39 -14.75 -8.40
N GLY A 190 10.10 -15.49 -9.23
CA GLY A 190 11.23 -14.95 -10.00
C GLY A 190 12.00 -16.03 -10.75
N TYR A 191 13.18 -15.64 -11.19
CA TYR A 191 14.05 -16.48 -12.04
C TYR A 191 15.39 -16.72 -11.36
N ARG A 192 15.99 -17.89 -11.64
CA ARG A 192 17.39 -18.17 -11.27
C ARG A 192 18.30 -17.76 -12.42
N PRO A 193 19.51 -17.20 -12.15
CA PRO A 193 20.43 -16.82 -13.21
C PRO A 193 20.84 -17.97 -14.14
N GLU A 194 20.90 -19.18 -13.59
CA GLU A 194 21.25 -20.39 -14.34
C GLU A 194 20.07 -20.95 -15.18
N GLU A 195 18.85 -20.59 -14.82
CA GLU A 195 17.59 -21.12 -15.38
C GLU A 195 16.65 -19.95 -15.68
N GLU A 196 17.12 -18.93 -16.41
CA GLU A 196 16.36 -17.67 -16.65
C GLU A 196 15.02 -17.86 -17.39
N GLN A 197 14.75 -19.03 -17.92
CA GLN A 197 13.52 -19.32 -18.66
C GLN A 197 12.43 -19.96 -17.78
N GLU A 198 12.79 -20.44 -16.60
CA GLU A 198 11.85 -21.11 -15.70
C GLU A 198 11.48 -20.20 -14.53
N LEU A 199 10.18 -19.91 -14.42
CA LEU A 199 9.64 -19.19 -13.28
C LEU A 199 9.63 -20.12 -12.06
N VAL A 200 10.21 -19.66 -10.95
CA VAL A 200 10.30 -20.40 -9.69
C VAL A 200 9.59 -19.60 -8.60
N ALA A 201 8.94 -20.30 -7.67
CA ALA A 201 8.30 -19.70 -6.50
C ALA A 201 8.87 -20.29 -5.21
N PHE A 202 9.09 -19.40 -4.22
CA PHE A 202 9.44 -19.75 -2.86
C PHE A 202 8.35 -19.21 -1.92
N GLU A 203 7.84 -20.06 -1.03
CA GLU A 203 6.98 -19.57 0.04
C GLU A 203 7.80 -18.65 0.98
N LEU A 204 7.24 -17.51 1.40
CA LEU A 204 7.98 -16.58 2.24
C LEU A 204 8.39 -17.21 3.58
N ASP A 205 7.60 -18.18 4.05
CA ASP A 205 7.92 -18.97 5.24
C ASP A 205 9.14 -19.90 5.07
N GLU A 206 9.53 -20.24 3.84
CA GLU A 206 10.73 -21.03 3.55
C GLU A 206 12.01 -20.19 3.55
N ILE A 207 11.87 -18.86 3.51
CA ILE A 207 12.99 -17.93 3.47
C ILE A 207 13.48 -17.67 4.90
N ASP A 208 14.72 -18.09 5.22
CA ASP A 208 15.37 -17.75 6.48
C ASP A 208 15.84 -16.30 6.50
N SER A 209 16.47 -15.88 5.42
CA SER A 209 16.96 -14.52 5.23
C SER A 209 17.27 -14.24 3.76
N PHE A 210 17.42 -12.97 3.41
CA PHE A 210 17.95 -12.59 2.10
C PHE A 210 18.89 -11.41 2.20
N GLN A 211 19.73 -11.26 1.20
CA GLN A 211 20.63 -10.13 1.03
C GLN A 211 20.39 -9.47 -0.32
N MET A 212 20.09 -8.19 -0.31
CA MET A 212 20.03 -7.37 -1.51
C MET A 212 21.46 -7.17 -2.04
N THR A 213 21.66 -7.36 -3.34
CA THR A 213 22.93 -7.03 -3.99
C THR A 213 22.84 -5.66 -4.67
N LEU A 214 23.99 -5.06 -4.96
CA LEU A 214 24.06 -3.84 -5.76
C LEU A 214 23.86 -4.09 -7.27
N GLN A 215 23.82 -5.36 -7.67
CA GLN A 215 23.61 -5.77 -9.06
C GLN A 215 22.13 -5.73 -9.39
N LYS A 216 21.82 -5.26 -10.60
CA LYS A 216 20.46 -5.20 -11.12
C LYS A 216 20.28 -6.19 -12.27
N TYR A 217 19.08 -6.74 -12.40
CA TYR A 217 18.69 -7.48 -13.60
C TYR A 217 18.00 -6.55 -14.60
N GLY A 218 17.96 -6.93 -15.88
CA GLY A 218 17.38 -6.10 -16.93
C GLY A 218 15.86 -6.06 -16.90
N LYS A 219 15.28 -5.02 -17.49
CA LYS A 219 13.81 -4.87 -17.63
C LYS A 219 13.16 -6.00 -18.41
N GLU A 220 13.90 -6.65 -19.28
CA GLU A 220 13.48 -7.81 -20.06
C GLU A 220 13.09 -9.00 -19.19
N ILE A 221 13.73 -9.19 -18.05
CA ILE A 221 13.39 -10.26 -17.09
C ILE A 221 12.07 -9.96 -16.40
N LEU A 222 11.87 -8.73 -15.97
CA LEU A 222 10.60 -8.31 -15.37
C LEU A 222 9.45 -8.38 -16.41
N ALA A 223 9.72 -8.02 -17.66
CA ALA A 223 8.73 -8.05 -18.73
C ALA A 223 8.31 -9.47 -19.18
N ARG A 224 9.10 -10.50 -18.84
CA ARG A 224 8.74 -11.91 -19.11
C ARG A 224 7.65 -12.41 -18.17
N TYR A 225 7.59 -11.90 -16.94
CA TYR A 225 6.60 -12.32 -15.97
C TYR A 225 5.19 -11.96 -16.43
N SER A 226 4.29 -12.92 -16.41
CA SER A 226 2.87 -12.70 -16.53
C SER A 226 2.13 -13.22 -15.29
N TYR A 227 1.13 -12.50 -14.85
CA TYR A 227 0.30 -12.90 -13.70
C TYR A 227 -0.33 -14.28 -13.91
N GLN A 228 -0.73 -14.60 -15.14
CA GLN A 228 -1.34 -15.89 -15.47
C GLN A 228 -0.35 -17.05 -15.26
N GLU A 229 0.90 -16.90 -15.71
CA GLU A 229 1.96 -17.88 -15.52
C GLU A 229 2.26 -18.12 -14.04
N GLY A 230 2.38 -17.03 -13.26
CA GLY A 230 2.55 -17.10 -11.81
C GLY A 230 1.43 -17.88 -11.13
N LYS A 231 0.18 -17.61 -11.51
CA LYS A 231 -1.00 -18.28 -10.96
C LYS A 231 -1.03 -19.79 -11.30
N GLU A 232 -0.66 -20.15 -12.52
CA GLU A 232 -0.58 -21.56 -12.93
C GLU A 232 0.54 -22.31 -12.18
N LEU A 233 1.71 -21.69 -12.03
CA LEU A 233 2.80 -22.24 -11.22
C LEU A 233 2.34 -22.52 -9.78
N LEU A 234 1.74 -21.54 -9.11
CA LEU A 234 1.29 -21.68 -7.72
C LEU A 234 0.21 -22.76 -7.57
N LYS A 235 -0.70 -22.86 -8.52
CA LYS A 235 -1.71 -23.93 -8.55
C LYS A 235 -1.07 -25.32 -8.66
N ASN A 236 -0.08 -25.47 -9.53
CA ASN A 236 0.63 -26.74 -9.70
C ASN A 236 1.41 -27.15 -8.44
N LEU A 237 2.03 -26.19 -7.75
CA LEU A 237 2.73 -26.42 -6.48
C LEU A 237 1.76 -26.90 -5.39
N GLU A 238 0.57 -26.32 -5.32
CA GLU A 238 -0.46 -26.76 -4.39
C GLU A 238 -0.94 -28.20 -4.66
N GLU A 239 -1.19 -28.52 -5.94
CA GLU A 239 -1.61 -29.87 -6.33
C GLU A 239 -0.55 -30.94 -6.00
N GLN A 240 0.73 -30.57 -6.06
CA GLN A 240 1.84 -31.43 -5.63
C GLN A 240 1.85 -31.65 -4.13
N ARG A 241 1.73 -30.56 -3.33
CA ARG A 241 1.69 -30.64 -1.85
C ARG A 241 0.49 -31.43 -1.30
N ARG A 242 -0.59 -31.54 -2.04
CA ARG A 242 -1.76 -32.35 -1.65
C ARG A 242 -1.57 -33.85 -1.89
N LYS A 243 -0.58 -34.23 -2.69
CA LYS A 243 -0.29 -35.64 -3.05
C LYS A 243 0.79 -36.26 -2.19
N ASP A 244 1.60 -35.42 -1.54
CA ASP A 244 2.62 -35.80 -0.55
C ASP A 244 2.02 -35.81 0.88
#